data_4af198f9f1d0d8b174231158cc0b0a68
#
_entry.id   4af198f9f1d0d8b174231158cc0b0a68
#
_cell.length_a   1.000
_cell.length_b   1.000
_cell.length_c   1.000
_cell.angle_alpha   90.00
_cell.angle_beta   90.00
_cell.angle_gamma   90.00
#
_symmetry.space_group_name_H-M   'P 1'
#
loop_
_entity.id
_entity.type
_entity.pdbx_description
1 polymer ?
#
loop_
_entity_poly.entity_id
_entity_poly.type
_entity_poly.pdbx_seq_one_letter_code
_entity_poly.pdbx_strand_id
1 'polypeptide(L)'
;MAITKETVVDQITVTENGIVLYREATRIMEDGNQLSQTYHRSSLTPAQDLTGVPANVVAICNTVWTAEVIAAYQAEQARIAAEQEAQRLAAEAAQAAAQAAAEASGTP
;
A
#
# COMPACT_ATOMS: atom_id res chain seq x y z
N MET A 1 27.53 25.24 17.55
CA MET A 1 26.39 24.89 16.66
C MET A 1 26.19 23.39 16.65
N ALA A 2 25.05 22.94 17.15
CA ALA A 2 24.71 21.53 17.13
C ALA A 2 23.55 21.30 16.15
N ILE A 3 23.84 20.59 15.07
CA ILE A 3 22.82 20.20 14.13
C ILE A 3 22.44 18.76 14.45
N THR A 4 21.15 18.54 14.69
CA THR A 4 20.61 17.22 15.00
C THR A 4 19.53 16.84 14.01
N LYS A 5 19.40 15.55 13.77
CA LYS A 5 18.35 14.98 12.93
C LYS A 5 17.41 14.18 13.82
N GLU A 6 16.14 14.53 13.76
CA GLU A 6 15.11 13.84 14.53
C GLU A 6 14.08 13.26 13.59
N THR A 7 13.79 11.98 13.75
CA THR A 7 12.75 11.30 12.97
C THR A 7 11.66 10.83 13.92
N VAL A 8 10.44 11.27 13.70
CA VAL A 8 9.28 10.91 14.52
C VAL A 8 8.11 10.50 13.62
N VAL A 9 7.28 9.61 14.14
CA VAL A 9 6.00 9.30 13.50
C VAL A 9 4.99 10.32 13.99
N ASP A 10 4.55 11.21 13.12
CA ASP A 10 3.67 12.31 13.49
C ASP A 10 2.21 12.07 13.11
N GLN A 11 1.92 11.05 12.33
CA GLN A 11 0.56 10.71 11.94
C GLN A 11 0.44 9.21 11.68
N ILE A 12 -0.61 8.61 12.23
CA ILE A 12 -0.93 7.21 11.98
C ILE A 12 -2.42 7.16 11.63
N THR A 13 -2.74 6.51 10.52
CA THR A 13 -4.11 6.36 10.06
C THR A 13 -4.40 4.87 9.86
N VAL A 14 -5.55 4.42 10.35
CA VAL A 14 -6.01 3.05 10.16
C VAL A 14 -7.23 3.10 9.24
N THR A 15 -7.16 2.35 8.14
CA THR A 15 -8.27 2.28 7.20
C THR A 15 -9.27 1.21 7.63
N GLU A 16 -10.44 1.24 7.03
CA GLU A 16 -11.49 0.24 7.26
C GLU A 16 -11.00 -1.18 6.99
N ASN A 17 -10.11 -1.35 6.03
CA ASN A 17 -9.58 -2.65 5.63
C ASN A 17 -8.45 -3.16 6.53
N GLY A 18 -8.10 -2.41 7.57
CA GLY A 18 -6.99 -2.76 8.45
C GLY A 18 -5.62 -2.34 7.93
N ILE A 19 -5.56 -1.57 6.87
CA ILE A 19 -4.29 -1.02 6.37
C ILE A 19 -3.86 0.11 7.29
N VAL A 20 -2.64 0.05 7.77
CA VAL A 20 -2.06 1.08 8.64
C VAL A 20 -1.17 1.98 7.79
N LEU A 21 -1.50 3.25 7.76
CA LEU A 21 -0.73 4.28 7.07
C LEU A 21 -0.02 5.12 8.11
N TYR A 22 1.27 5.36 7.95
CA TYR A 22 1.97 6.24 8.87
C TYR A 22 2.86 7.21 8.11
N ARG A 23 3.08 8.36 8.74
CA ARG A 23 3.94 9.41 8.22
C ARG A 23 5.08 9.65 9.18
N GLU A 24 6.28 9.60 8.67
CA GLU A 24 7.47 9.95 9.45
C GLU A 24 7.91 11.36 9.06
N ALA A 25 8.10 12.21 10.07
CA ALA A 25 8.66 13.54 9.89
C ALA A 25 10.12 13.50 10.28
N THR A 26 10.99 13.90 9.36
CA THR A 26 12.42 14.06 9.64
C THR A 26 12.70 15.55 9.77
N ARG A 27 13.15 15.95 10.93
CA ARG A 27 13.42 17.35 11.25
C ARG A 27 14.90 17.55 11.43
N ILE A 28 15.42 18.60 10.81
CA ILE A 28 16.80 19.04 11.01
C ILE A 28 16.74 20.23 11.95
N MET A 29 17.40 20.10 13.09
CA MET A 29 17.38 21.08 14.16
C MET A 29 18.76 21.68 14.36
N GLU A 30 18.82 22.96 14.65
CA GLU A 30 20.06 23.65 15.04
C GLU A 30 19.76 24.46 16.29
N ASP A 31 20.43 24.11 17.40
CA ASP A 31 20.31 24.80 18.67
C ASP A 31 18.84 24.97 19.13
N GLY A 32 18.02 23.92 18.91
CA GLY A 32 16.62 23.95 19.27
C GLY A 32 15.69 24.56 18.22
N ASN A 33 16.23 25.08 17.13
CA ASN A 33 15.44 25.69 16.06
C ASN A 33 15.33 24.72 14.88
N GLN A 34 14.14 24.58 14.34
CA GLN A 34 13.91 23.72 13.19
C GLN A 34 14.35 24.42 11.91
N LEU A 35 15.32 23.83 11.19
CA LEU A 35 15.81 24.36 9.93
C LEU A 35 15.01 23.84 8.75
N SER A 36 14.64 22.56 8.78
CA SER A 36 13.88 21.93 7.70
C SER A 36 13.11 20.74 8.22
N GLN A 37 12.12 20.33 7.44
CA GLN A 37 11.31 19.16 7.76
C GLN A 37 10.90 18.48 6.46
N THR A 38 11.06 17.18 6.42
CA THR A 38 10.62 16.35 5.31
C THR A 38 9.70 15.25 5.81
N TYR A 39 8.83 14.77 4.96
CA TYR A 39 7.88 13.72 5.30
C TYR A 39 8.08 12.50 4.43
N HIS A 40 7.93 11.35 5.05
CA HIS A 40 7.92 10.08 4.34
C HIS A 40 6.68 9.31 4.77
N ARG A 41 5.86 8.92 3.81
CA ARG A 41 4.63 8.17 4.05
C ARG A 41 4.82 6.72 3.66
N SER A 42 4.31 5.83 4.50
CA SER A 42 4.38 4.40 4.29
C SER A 42 3.04 3.76 4.57
N SER A 43 2.79 2.62 3.97
CA SER A 43 1.58 1.85 4.21
C SER A 43 1.96 0.42 4.57
N LEU A 44 1.17 -0.18 5.46
CA LEU A 44 1.36 -1.54 5.93
C LEU A 44 0.05 -2.30 5.74
N THR A 45 0.10 -3.40 5.01
CA THR A 45 -1.07 -4.26 4.80
C THR A 45 -1.13 -5.31 5.89
N PRO A 46 -2.34 -5.83 6.23
CA PRO A 46 -2.49 -6.85 7.26
C PRO A 46 -1.57 -8.05 7.02
N ALA A 47 -0.90 -8.51 8.08
CA ALA A 47 0.06 -9.61 8.07
C ALA A 47 1.38 -9.32 7.33
N GLN A 48 1.64 -8.06 6.99
CA GLN A 48 2.91 -7.66 6.40
C GLN A 48 4.04 -7.78 7.43
N ASP A 49 5.27 -8.06 6.95
CA ASP A 49 6.45 -8.04 7.80
C ASP A 49 6.68 -6.64 8.35
N LEU A 50 6.88 -6.55 9.67
CA LEU A 50 7.06 -5.29 10.37
C LEU A 50 8.53 -4.99 10.71
N THR A 51 9.46 -5.67 10.07
CA THR A 51 10.90 -5.43 10.28
C THR A 51 11.24 -3.98 9.89
N GLY A 52 11.88 -3.26 10.80
CA GLY A 52 12.26 -1.86 10.57
C GLY A 52 11.15 -0.84 10.77
N VAL A 53 9.95 -1.29 11.14
CA VAL A 53 8.82 -0.39 11.42
C VAL A 53 8.96 0.19 12.84
N PRO A 54 8.67 1.49 13.05
CA PRO A 54 8.71 2.07 14.40
C PRO A 54 7.83 1.32 15.39
N ALA A 55 8.29 1.23 16.64
CA ALA A 55 7.64 0.42 17.68
C ALA A 55 6.19 0.83 17.95
N ASN A 56 5.88 2.12 17.94
CA ASN A 56 4.51 2.60 18.14
C ASN A 56 3.58 2.19 17.00
N VAL A 57 4.09 2.15 15.78
CA VAL A 57 3.32 1.69 14.62
C VAL A 57 3.09 0.18 14.71
N VAL A 58 4.11 -0.58 15.10
CA VAL A 58 4.00 -2.04 15.32
C VAL A 58 2.93 -2.35 16.36
N ALA A 59 2.89 -1.62 17.45
CA ALA A 59 1.89 -1.80 18.51
C ALA A 59 0.47 -1.59 17.97
N ILE A 60 0.27 -0.59 17.13
CA ILE A 60 -1.03 -0.33 16.50
C ILE A 60 -1.39 -1.43 15.53
N CYS A 61 -0.44 -1.88 14.71
CA CYS A 61 -0.67 -2.99 13.79
C CYS A 61 -1.10 -4.27 14.52
N ASN A 62 -0.43 -4.58 15.64
CA ASN A 62 -0.77 -5.76 16.43
C ASN A 62 -2.15 -5.65 17.06
N THR A 63 -2.61 -4.44 17.36
CA THR A 63 -3.94 -4.21 17.89
C THR A 63 -5.01 -4.30 16.81
N VAL A 64 -4.75 -3.75 15.64
CA VAL A 64 -5.70 -3.71 14.52
C VAL A 64 -5.76 -5.05 13.79
N TRP A 65 -4.63 -5.71 13.62
CA TRP A 65 -4.54 -6.94 12.82
C TRP A 65 -4.94 -8.17 13.64
N THR A 66 -6.22 -8.32 13.86
CA THR A 66 -6.77 -9.55 14.42
C THR A 66 -6.83 -10.62 13.33
N ALA A 67 -7.04 -11.87 13.74
CA ALA A 67 -7.18 -12.97 12.78
C ALA A 67 -8.33 -12.70 11.80
N GLU A 68 -9.42 -12.09 12.26
CA GLU A 68 -10.56 -11.73 11.42
C GLU A 68 -10.19 -10.66 10.39
N VAL A 69 -9.44 -9.62 10.78
CA VAL A 69 -9.00 -8.55 9.90
C VAL A 69 -8.07 -9.10 8.82
N ILE A 70 -7.11 -9.92 9.23
CA ILE A 70 -6.15 -10.54 8.29
C ILE A 70 -6.89 -11.43 7.29
N ALA A 71 -7.80 -12.27 7.76
CA ALA A 71 -8.58 -13.16 6.91
C ALA A 71 -9.45 -12.38 5.92
N ALA A 72 -10.12 -11.33 6.39
CA ALA A 72 -10.97 -10.49 5.55
C ALA A 72 -10.14 -9.77 4.47
N TYR A 73 -8.97 -9.25 4.84
CA TYR A 73 -8.07 -8.61 3.88
C TYR A 73 -7.60 -9.59 2.81
N GLN A 74 -7.17 -10.78 3.21
CA GLN A 74 -6.71 -11.80 2.29
C GLN A 74 -7.82 -12.27 1.35
N ALA A 75 -9.04 -12.43 1.87
CA ALA A 75 -10.21 -12.78 1.05
C ALA A 75 -10.53 -11.69 0.04
N GLU A 76 -10.46 -10.43 0.44
CA GLU A 76 -10.70 -9.29 -0.45
C GLU A 76 -9.63 -9.21 -1.54
N GLN A 77 -8.37 -9.41 -1.21
CA GLN A 77 -7.29 -9.42 -2.19
C GLN A 77 -7.44 -10.56 -3.19
N ALA A 78 -7.84 -11.73 -2.72
CA ALA A 78 -8.11 -12.88 -3.59
C ALA A 78 -9.27 -12.60 -4.55
N ARG A 79 -10.33 -11.94 -4.06
CA ARG A 79 -11.47 -11.54 -4.87
C ARG A 79 -11.07 -10.55 -5.96
N ILE A 80 -10.29 -9.52 -5.58
CA ILE A 80 -9.81 -8.52 -6.53
C ILE A 80 -8.91 -9.15 -7.59
N ALA A 81 -8.00 -10.02 -7.18
CA ALA A 81 -7.11 -10.72 -8.12
C ALA A 81 -7.91 -11.59 -9.09
N ALA A 82 -8.94 -12.28 -8.61
CA ALA A 82 -9.80 -13.11 -9.46
C ALA A 82 -10.58 -12.25 -10.47
N GLU A 83 -11.10 -11.10 -10.05
CA GLU A 83 -11.78 -10.17 -10.93
C GLU A 83 -10.84 -9.62 -12.01
N GLN A 84 -9.63 -9.23 -11.63
CA GLN A 84 -8.65 -8.71 -12.56
C GLN A 84 -8.23 -9.76 -13.59
N GLU A 85 -8.05 -10.99 -13.14
CA GLU A 85 -7.73 -12.09 -14.04
C GLU A 85 -8.89 -12.39 -15.00
N ALA A 86 -10.13 -12.39 -14.52
CA ALA A 86 -11.30 -12.59 -15.36
C ALA A 86 -11.43 -11.49 -16.41
N GLN A 87 -11.18 -10.24 -16.02
CA GLN A 87 -11.21 -9.11 -16.96
C GLN A 87 -10.09 -9.22 -17.99
N ARG A 88 -8.90 -9.63 -17.58
CA ARG A 88 -7.77 -9.83 -18.48
C ARG A 88 -8.07 -10.92 -19.50
N LEU A 89 -8.59 -12.05 -19.05
CA LEU A 89 -8.95 -13.16 -19.95
C LEU A 89 -10.07 -12.78 -20.91
N ALA A 90 -11.06 -12.02 -20.42
CA ALA A 90 -12.14 -11.52 -21.28
C ALA A 90 -11.61 -10.54 -22.32
N ALA A 91 -10.67 -9.67 -21.95
CA ALA A 91 -10.05 -8.73 -22.88
C ALA A 91 -9.21 -9.46 -23.93
N GLU A 92 -8.46 -10.47 -23.55
CA GLU A 92 -7.67 -11.29 -24.47
C GLU A 92 -8.58 -12.04 -25.44
N ALA A 93 -9.68 -12.61 -24.95
CA ALA A 93 -10.65 -13.30 -25.82
C ALA A 93 -11.32 -12.34 -26.79
N ALA A 94 -11.68 -11.12 -26.34
CA ALA A 94 -12.26 -10.11 -27.20
C ALA A 94 -11.27 -9.64 -28.27
N GLN A 95 -10.01 -9.47 -27.90
CA GLN A 95 -8.95 -9.11 -28.84
C GLN A 95 -8.72 -10.20 -29.88
N ALA A 96 -8.67 -11.45 -29.47
CA ALA A 96 -8.49 -12.58 -30.39
C ALA A 96 -9.67 -12.70 -31.37
N ALA A 97 -10.90 -12.50 -30.87
CA ALA A 97 -12.08 -12.53 -31.71
C ALA A 97 -12.09 -11.37 -32.73
N ALA A 98 -11.71 -10.16 -32.28
CA ALA A 98 -11.63 -9.00 -33.17
C ALA A 98 -10.55 -9.17 -34.22
N GLN A 99 -9.42 -9.74 -33.86
CA GLN A 99 -8.33 -10.02 -34.81
C GLN A 99 -8.72 -11.09 -35.83
N ALA A 100 -9.37 -12.14 -35.38
CA ALA A 100 -9.88 -13.19 -36.31
C ALA A 100 -10.91 -12.63 -37.29
N ALA A 101 -11.82 -11.77 -36.81
CA ALA A 101 -12.79 -11.10 -37.65
C ALA A 101 -12.14 -10.17 -38.68
N ALA A 102 -11.10 -9.42 -38.23
CA ALA A 102 -10.35 -8.54 -39.13
C ALA A 102 -9.60 -9.33 -40.20
N GLU A 103 -9.01 -10.46 -39.86
CA GLU A 103 -8.34 -11.32 -40.82
C GLU A 103 -9.31 -11.90 -41.80
N ALA A 104 -10.49 -12.34 -41.34
CA ALA A 104 -11.52 -12.90 -42.24
C ALA A 104 -12.06 -11.84 -43.19
N SER A 105 -12.22 -10.59 -42.77
CA SER A 105 -12.75 -9.52 -43.60
C SER A 105 -11.68 -8.86 -44.47
N GLY A 106 -10.40 -9.04 -44.16
CA GLY A 106 -9.31 -8.49 -44.91
C GLY A 106 -8.87 -9.29 -46.11
N THR A 107 -9.48 -10.44 -46.37
CA THR A 107 -9.16 -11.28 -47.50
C THR A 107 -9.81 -10.75 -48.77
N PRO A 108 -9.05 -10.41 -49.78
CA PRO A 108 -9.62 -9.95 -51.05
C PRO A 108 -10.32 -11.09 -51.80
#